data_094cf3510ca966c6386c7698068075bc
#
_entry.id   094cf3510ca966c6386c7698068075bc
#
_cell.length_a   1.000
_cell.length_b   1.000
_cell.length_c   1.000
_cell.angle_alpha   90.00
_cell.angle_beta   90.00
_cell.angle_gamma   90.00
#
_symmetry.space_group_name_H-M   'P 1'
#
loop_
_entity.id
_entity.type
_entity.pdbx_description
1 polymer ?
#
loop_
_entity_poly.entity_id
_entity_poly.type
_entity_poly.pdbx_seq_one_letter_code
_entity_poly.pdbx_strand_id
1 'polypeptide(L)'
;MRKFRISLLTLALAACAFGAQAAGPEIETLAGRARDLFDYGRWSDARQEFLRVRAALTPSDRLLAQEADFYLAACAVELGSPDAEGALREFAERYPESVYANDVRFALGSFYCAAGNMEKAREAFEQTDYKALSAPRREQYDIRMGYVAFAGGDYRKAYDYFDRIGSRSEYVDHARYYKAYIDYAEGRYGRAKQAFTALLRSDAYRDVVPYYLMQIEFREGNYRYVVENGETLARRAVPERRAELERVVAESWFRLEDFNRTLEHLAAFRKAGGEMDRDASYLEGFSLYRTARYAEAAEWLRKACGAEDALTQNASYHLADCYLRAGDKESAMQAFAMASDESLDATVAEDALFNYAKLQYELGGGAFNGAINVLTRYVERYPSSP
;
A
#
# COMPACT_ATOMS: atom_id res chain seq x y z
N MET A 1 -10.67 -4.30 5.42
CA MET A 1 -11.52 -3.40 4.61
C MET A 1 -12.98 -3.61 4.97
N ARG A 2 -13.61 -2.65 5.67
CA ARG A 2 -15.06 -2.69 5.89
C ARG A 2 -15.75 -2.53 4.54
N LYS A 3 -16.59 -3.49 4.17
CA LYS A 3 -17.43 -3.42 2.97
C LYS A 3 -18.21 -2.10 3.02
N PHE A 4 -17.97 -1.20 2.06
CA PHE A 4 -18.81 -0.03 1.85
C PHE A 4 -20.23 -0.52 1.59
N ARG A 5 -21.15 -0.26 2.50
CA ARG A 5 -22.56 -0.45 2.23
C ARG A 5 -22.99 0.57 1.18
N ILE A 6 -23.45 0.07 0.05
CA ILE A 6 -24.05 0.89 -0.99
C ILE A 6 -25.46 1.18 -0.48
N SER A 7 -25.65 2.31 0.19
CA SER A 7 -26.99 2.75 0.56
C SER A 7 -27.51 3.68 -0.53
N LEU A 8 -28.55 3.23 -1.23
CA LEU A 8 -29.33 4.04 -2.19
C LEU A 8 -30.41 4.89 -1.49
N LEU A 9 -30.34 5.03 -0.17
CA LEU A 9 -31.33 5.74 0.62
C LEU A 9 -31.53 7.20 0.21
N THR A 10 -32.78 7.52 -0.04
CA THR A 10 -33.48 8.77 -0.26
C THR A 10 -33.52 9.34 -1.67
N LEU A 11 -34.55 8.94 -2.40
CA LEU A 11 -35.20 9.82 -3.36
C LEU A 11 -36.72 9.75 -3.16
N ALA A 12 -37.20 10.50 -2.18
CA ALA A 12 -38.57 10.97 -2.19
C ALA A 12 -38.57 12.32 -2.89
N LEU A 13 -38.95 12.41 -4.16
CA LEU A 13 -39.33 13.69 -4.74
C LEU A 13 -40.28 13.54 -5.91
N ALA A 14 -41.52 13.95 -5.64
CA ALA A 14 -42.42 14.64 -6.54
C ALA A 14 -42.39 14.27 -8.01
N ALA A 15 -43.02 13.16 -8.37
CA ALA A 15 -43.58 13.03 -9.70
C ALA A 15 -44.69 14.07 -9.87
N CYS A 16 -44.36 15.18 -10.56
CA CYS A 16 -45.38 16.08 -11.07
C CYS A 16 -46.28 15.33 -12.03
N ALA A 17 -47.52 15.26 -11.69
CA ALA A 17 -48.60 14.72 -12.51
C ALA A 17 -48.68 15.44 -13.85
N PHE A 18 -48.29 14.77 -14.94
CA PHE A 18 -48.72 15.08 -16.30
C PHE A 18 -49.43 13.85 -16.84
N GLY A 19 -50.71 14.08 -17.23
CA GLY A 19 -51.66 13.08 -17.63
C GLY A 19 -51.14 12.16 -18.78
N ALA A 20 -50.91 10.93 -18.39
CA ALA A 20 -51.01 9.76 -19.27
C ALA A 20 -52.02 8.84 -18.58
N GLN A 21 -52.85 8.13 -19.35
CA GLN A 21 -53.87 7.26 -18.87
C GLN A 21 -53.26 6.21 -17.93
N ALA A 22 -53.49 6.40 -16.63
CA ALA A 22 -52.73 5.81 -15.53
C ALA A 22 -53.08 4.32 -15.38
N ALA A 23 -52.09 3.54 -14.96
CA ALA A 23 -52.29 2.25 -14.31
C ALA A 23 -53.48 2.36 -13.34
N GLY A 24 -54.30 1.35 -13.26
CA GLY A 24 -55.49 1.41 -12.37
C GLY A 24 -55.08 1.76 -10.93
N PRO A 25 -55.91 2.44 -10.16
CA PRO A 25 -55.59 2.94 -8.83
C PRO A 25 -55.05 1.87 -7.87
N GLU A 26 -55.35 0.63 -8.12
CA GLU A 26 -54.84 -0.53 -7.38
C GLU A 26 -53.34 -0.76 -7.62
N ILE A 27 -52.85 -0.58 -8.87
CA ILE A 27 -51.43 -0.77 -9.23
C ILE A 27 -50.59 0.38 -8.68
N GLU A 28 -51.10 1.63 -8.71
CA GLU A 28 -50.43 2.78 -8.10
C GLU A 28 -50.35 2.63 -6.58
N THR A 29 -51.37 2.12 -5.92
CA THR A 29 -51.36 1.83 -4.49
C THR A 29 -50.33 0.75 -4.16
N LEU A 30 -50.22 -0.28 -4.98
CA LEU A 30 -49.26 -1.34 -4.83
C LEU A 30 -47.82 -0.80 -5.00
N ALA A 31 -47.60 0.05 -6.01
CA ALA A 31 -46.30 0.69 -6.22
C ALA A 31 -45.91 1.63 -5.06
N GLY A 32 -46.89 2.39 -4.52
CA GLY A 32 -46.69 3.20 -3.32
C GLY A 32 -46.23 2.39 -2.12
N ARG A 33 -46.90 1.27 -1.86
CA ARG A 33 -46.52 0.34 -0.80
C ARG A 33 -45.13 -0.27 -1.02
N ALA A 34 -44.78 -0.60 -2.26
CA ALA A 34 -43.48 -1.12 -2.60
C ALA A 34 -42.34 -0.09 -2.35
N ARG A 35 -42.58 1.19 -2.65
CA ARG A 35 -41.67 2.29 -2.32
C ARG A 35 -41.47 2.43 -0.80
N ASP A 36 -42.58 2.45 -0.03
CA ASP A 36 -42.49 2.51 1.44
C ASP A 36 -41.64 1.37 2.01
N LEU A 37 -41.83 0.14 1.51
CA LEU A 37 -41.03 -1.01 1.90
C LEU A 37 -39.55 -0.81 1.58
N PHE A 38 -39.22 -0.26 0.41
CA PHE A 38 -37.85 0.04 0.02
C PHE A 38 -37.22 1.09 0.95
N ASP A 39 -37.92 2.17 1.23
CA ASP A 39 -37.49 3.28 2.11
C ASP A 39 -37.28 2.82 3.55
N TYR A 40 -38.09 1.86 4.03
CA TYR A 40 -37.89 1.20 5.34
C TYR A 40 -36.78 0.12 5.35
N GLY A 41 -36.02 -0.05 4.26
CA GLY A 41 -34.96 -1.05 4.16
C GLY A 41 -35.44 -2.50 4.06
N ARG A 42 -36.73 -2.71 3.77
CA ARG A 42 -37.33 -4.04 3.54
C ARG A 42 -37.18 -4.46 2.08
N TRP A 43 -35.98 -4.49 1.59
CA TRP A 43 -35.66 -4.62 0.17
C TRP A 43 -36.14 -5.92 -0.46
N SER A 44 -36.16 -7.04 0.28
CA SER A 44 -36.70 -8.31 -0.20
C SER A 44 -38.21 -8.22 -0.46
N ASP A 45 -38.93 -7.60 0.47
CA ASP A 45 -40.39 -7.44 0.35
C ASP A 45 -40.72 -6.41 -0.74
N ALA A 46 -39.98 -5.30 -0.78
CA ALA A 46 -40.08 -4.29 -1.84
C ALA A 46 -39.90 -4.92 -3.23
N ARG A 47 -38.88 -5.76 -3.39
CA ARG A 47 -38.63 -6.49 -4.67
C ARG A 47 -39.81 -7.34 -5.08
N GLN A 48 -40.41 -8.08 -4.16
CA GLN A 48 -41.57 -8.92 -4.48
C GLN A 48 -42.79 -8.07 -4.92
N GLU A 49 -43.03 -6.96 -4.23
CA GLU A 49 -44.14 -6.07 -4.60
C GLU A 49 -43.87 -5.38 -5.95
N PHE A 50 -42.64 -4.92 -6.23
CA PHE A 50 -42.30 -4.37 -7.54
C PHE A 50 -42.37 -5.40 -8.67
N LEU A 51 -42.09 -6.68 -8.44
CA LEU A 51 -42.33 -7.75 -9.43
C LEU A 51 -43.82 -7.91 -9.73
N ARG A 52 -44.69 -7.77 -8.70
CA ARG A 52 -46.16 -7.79 -8.89
C ARG A 52 -46.62 -6.55 -9.68
N VAL A 53 -46.12 -5.39 -9.31
CA VAL A 53 -46.39 -4.16 -10.08
C VAL A 53 -46.01 -4.38 -11.53
N ARG A 54 -44.79 -4.85 -11.80
CA ARG A 54 -44.24 -5.04 -13.15
C ARG A 54 -45.06 -6.02 -14.00
N ALA A 55 -45.54 -7.09 -13.37
CA ALA A 55 -46.38 -8.11 -14.01
C ALA A 55 -47.79 -7.60 -14.34
N ALA A 56 -48.29 -6.61 -13.61
CA ALA A 56 -49.64 -6.06 -13.83
C ALA A 56 -49.67 -4.88 -14.84
N LEU A 57 -48.49 -4.35 -15.23
CA LEU A 57 -48.37 -3.21 -16.14
C LEU A 57 -48.62 -3.59 -17.59
N THR A 58 -49.25 -2.68 -18.33
CA THR A 58 -49.45 -2.72 -19.75
C THR A 58 -48.40 -1.90 -20.52
N PRO A 59 -48.26 -2.05 -21.85
CA PRO A 59 -47.32 -1.21 -22.63
C PRO A 59 -47.57 0.29 -22.57
N SER A 60 -48.77 0.74 -22.14
CA SER A 60 -49.08 2.15 -21.95
C SER A 60 -48.52 2.74 -20.64
N ASP A 61 -48.22 1.92 -19.66
CA ASP A 61 -47.79 2.34 -18.31
C ASP A 61 -46.27 2.59 -18.26
N ARG A 62 -45.72 3.30 -19.24
CA ARG A 62 -44.27 3.46 -19.45
C ARG A 62 -43.52 4.04 -18.25
N LEU A 63 -44.09 5.06 -17.60
CA LEU A 63 -43.43 5.73 -16.47
C LEU A 63 -43.35 4.81 -15.25
N LEU A 64 -44.46 4.13 -14.92
CA LEU A 64 -44.49 3.21 -13.79
C LEU A 64 -43.64 1.95 -14.07
N ALA A 65 -43.52 1.54 -15.34
CA ALA A 65 -42.59 0.49 -15.74
C ALA A 65 -41.13 0.86 -15.51
N GLN A 66 -40.72 2.09 -15.87
CA GLN A 66 -39.37 2.57 -15.58
C GLN A 66 -39.10 2.65 -14.09
N GLU A 67 -40.07 3.14 -13.32
CA GLU A 67 -39.98 3.20 -11.87
C GLU A 67 -39.80 1.80 -11.25
N ALA A 68 -40.67 0.86 -11.64
CA ALA A 68 -40.59 -0.53 -11.15
C ALA A 68 -39.26 -1.18 -11.50
N ASP A 69 -38.78 -1.05 -12.76
CA ASP A 69 -37.50 -1.61 -13.20
C ASP A 69 -36.31 -0.95 -12.44
N PHE A 70 -36.39 0.34 -12.14
CA PHE A 70 -35.40 1.05 -11.30
C PHE A 70 -35.34 0.46 -9.88
N TYR A 71 -36.48 0.35 -9.19
CA TYR A 71 -36.52 -0.18 -7.84
C TYR A 71 -36.16 -1.67 -7.77
N LEU A 72 -36.45 -2.44 -8.80
CA LEU A 72 -36.00 -3.84 -8.90
C LEU A 72 -34.47 -3.92 -8.98
N ALA A 73 -33.84 -3.07 -9.79
CA ALA A 73 -32.39 -2.98 -9.87
C ALA A 73 -31.79 -2.46 -8.54
N ALA A 74 -32.42 -1.47 -7.92
CA ALA A 74 -32.00 -0.94 -6.62
C ALA A 74 -32.08 -2.00 -5.51
N CYS A 75 -33.19 -2.76 -5.44
CA CYS A 75 -33.33 -3.87 -4.51
C CYS A 75 -32.25 -4.94 -4.72
N ALA A 76 -31.92 -5.27 -5.97
CA ALA A 76 -30.87 -6.24 -6.27
C ALA A 76 -29.50 -5.79 -5.74
N VAL A 77 -29.18 -4.50 -5.83
CA VAL A 77 -27.95 -3.91 -5.29
C VAL A 77 -27.93 -3.99 -3.74
N GLU A 78 -29.00 -3.55 -3.09
CA GLU A 78 -29.08 -3.52 -1.62
C GLU A 78 -29.05 -4.94 -1.02
N LEU A 79 -29.61 -5.91 -1.71
CA LEU A 79 -29.59 -7.32 -1.31
C LEU A 79 -28.25 -8.03 -1.65
N GLY A 80 -27.37 -7.39 -2.39
CA GLY A 80 -26.13 -8.01 -2.87
C GLY A 80 -26.39 -9.18 -3.82
N SER A 81 -27.49 -9.10 -4.59
CA SER A 81 -27.92 -10.17 -5.49
C SER A 81 -26.91 -10.34 -6.65
N PRO A 82 -26.67 -11.57 -7.13
CA PRO A 82 -25.77 -11.82 -8.27
C PRO A 82 -26.21 -11.16 -9.57
N ASP A 83 -27.51 -10.86 -9.72
CA ASP A 83 -28.12 -10.22 -10.88
C ASP A 83 -28.07 -8.67 -10.82
N ALA A 84 -27.53 -8.08 -9.77
CA ALA A 84 -27.53 -6.62 -9.57
C ALA A 84 -26.84 -5.87 -10.73
N GLU A 85 -25.67 -6.33 -11.20
CA GLU A 85 -24.98 -5.72 -12.34
C GLU A 85 -25.85 -5.76 -13.59
N GLY A 86 -26.43 -6.96 -13.88
CA GLY A 86 -27.29 -7.15 -15.03
C GLY A 86 -28.53 -6.25 -15.01
N ALA A 87 -29.19 -6.15 -13.87
CA ALA A 87 -30.39 -5.32 -13.70
C ALA A 87 -30.09 -3.82 -13.89
N LEU A 88 -28.99 -3.32 -13.35
CA LEU A 88 -28.58 -1.93 -13.53
C LEU A 88 -28.20 -1.62 -14.99
N ARG A 89 -27.47 -2.51 -15.65
CA ARG A 89 -27.10 -2.36 -17.05
C ARG A 89 -28.32 -2.40 -17.98
N GLU A 90 -29.20 -3.38 -17.78
CA GLU A 90 -30.42 -3.49 -18.55
C GLU A 90 -31.28 -2.23 -18.40
N PHE A 91 -31.36 -1.68 -17.20
CA PHE A 91 -32.07 -0.41 -16.97
C PHE A 91 -31.41 0.74 -17.75
N ALA A 92 -30.08 0.90 -17.65
CA ALA A 92 -29.36 1.99 -18.31
C ALA A 92 -29.48 1.93 -19.85
N GLU A 93 -29.48 0.72 -20.43
CA GLU A 93 -29.64 0.48 -21.85
C GLU A 93 -31.10 0.73 -22.32
N ARG A 94 -32.08 0.28 -21.53
CA ARG A 94 -33.50 0.36 -21.88
C ARG A 94 -34.08 1.77 -21.71
N TYR A 95 -33.59 2.50 -20.72
CA TYR A 95 -34.13 3.81 -20.31
C TYR A 95 -33.04 4.89 -20.18
N PRO A 96 -32.28 5.20 -21.23
CA PRO A 96 -31.15 6.14 -21.15
C PRO A 96 -31.57 7.57 -20.80
N GLU A 97 -32.81 7.95 -21.12
CA GLU A 97 -33.40 9.27 -20.86
C GLU A 97 -34.32 9.28 -19.63
N SER A 98 -34.31 8.23 -18.83
CA SER A 98 -35.11 8.16 -17.61
C SER A 98 -34.62 9.15 -16.56
N VAL A 99 -35.53 9.66 -15.76
CA VAL A 99 -35.18 10.47 -14.57
C VAL A 99 -34.31 9.72 -13.59
N TYR A 100 -34.32 8.38 -13.62
CA TYR A 100 -33.49 7.51 -12.80
C TYR A 100 -32.13 7.14 -13.44
N ALA A 101 -31.92 7.48 -14.73
CA ALA A 101 -30.74 7.05 -15.47
C ALA A 101 -29.42 7.51 -14.83
N ASN A 102 -29.41 8.73 -14.29
CA ASN A 102 -28.22 9.26 -13.58
C ASN A 102 -27.92 8.49 -12.30
N ASP A 103 -28.96 8.14 -11.52
CA ASP A 103 -28.82 7.38 -10.29
C ASP A 103 -28.34 5.94 -10.56
N VAL A 104 -28.80 5.34 -11.67
CA VAL A 104 -28.36 4.01 -12.10
C VAL A 104 -26.89 4.01 -12.53
N ARG A 105 -26.43 5.03 -13.28
CA ARG A 105 -25.01 5.18 -13.66
C ARG A 105 -24.14 5.32 -12.40
N PHE A 106 -24.57 6.16 -11.47
CA PHE A 106 -23.91 6.30 -10.17
C PHE A 106 -23.88 4.98 -9.36
N ALA A 107 -24.98 4.23 -9.37
CA ALA A 107 -25.06 2.92 -8.71
C ALA A 107 -24.14 1.89 -9.36
N LEU A 108 -24.06 1.86 -10.70
CA LEU A 108 -23.12 1.03 -11.45
C LEU A 108 -21.67 1.33 -11.08
N GLY A 109 -21.28 2.61 -11.09
CA GLY A 109 -19.94 3.03 -10.67
C GLY A 109 -19.63 2.59 -9.25
N SER A 110 -20.59 2.73 -8.34
CA SER A 110 -20.48 2.30 -6.94
C SER A 110 -20.35 0.79 -6.79
N PHE A 111 -21.12 0.04 -7.58
CA PHE A 111 -21.08 -1.41 -7.60
C PHE A 111 -19.72 -1.92 -8.08
N TYR A 112 -19.22 -1.41 -9.21
CA TYR A 112 -17.90 -1.78 -9.73
C TYR A 112 -16.76 -1.41 -8.79
N CYS A 113 -16.86 -0.26 -8.14
CA CYS A 113 -15.89 0.17 -7.13
C CYS A 113 -15.85 -0.81 -5.95
N ALA A 114 -17.00 -1.27 -5.46
CA ALA A 114 -17.11 -2.26 -4.39
C ALA A 114 -16.61 -3.66 -4.81
N ALA A 115 -16.78 -4.00 -6.09
CA ALA A 115 -16.30 -5.25 -6.69
C ALA A 115 -14.80 -5.22 -7.03
N GLY A 116 -14.11 -4.06 -6.86
CA GLY A 116 -12.70 -3.90 -7.19
C GLY A 116 -12.41 -3.67 -8.67
N ASN A 117 -13.44 -3.52 -9.52
CA ASN A 117 -13.25 -3.24 -10.94
C ASN A 117 -13.19 -1.73 -11.17
N MET A 118 -12.00 -1.15 -11.01
CA MET A 118 -11.78 0.29 -11.05
C MET A 118 -11.98 0.90 -12.45
N GLU A 119 -11.73 0.13 -13.50
CA GLU A 119 -11.91 0.60 -14.89
C GLU A 119 -13.39 0.81 -15.20
N LYS A 120 -14.22 -0.21 -14.99
CA LYS A 120 -15.67 -0.08 -15.17
C LYS A 120 -16.30 0.93 -14.21
N ALA A 121 -15.76 1.05 -12.97
CA ALA A 121 -16.21 2.06 -12.03
C ALA A 121 -15.98 3.47 -12.58
N ARG A 122 -14.79 3.73 -13.13
CA ARG A 122 -14.45 5.00 -13.77
C ARG A 122 -15.39 5.33 -14.92
N GLU A 123 -15.58 4.39 -15.85
CA GLU A 123 -16.45 4.57 -17.02
C GLU A 123 -17.89 4.93 -16.61
N ALA A 124 -18.45 4.24 -15.62
CA ALA A 124 -19.80 4.50 -15.13
C ALA A 124 -19.91 5.85 -14.42
N PHE A 125 -18.91 6.22 -13.61
CA PHE A 125 -18.89 7.53 -12.97
C PHE A 125 -18.68 8.68 -13.95
N GLU A 126 -17.85 8.53 -14.99
CA GLU A 126 -17.65 9.54 -16.04
C GLU A 126 -18.95 9.81 -16.82
N GLN A 127 -19.85 8.83 -16.93
CA GLN A 127 -21.18 8.99 -17.53
C GLN A 127 -22.21 9.58 -16.56
N THR A 128 -21.88 9.75 -15.28
CA THR A 128 -22.77 10.31 -14.27
C THR A 128 -22.74 11.83 -14.31
N ASP A 129 -23.91 12.49 -14.44
CA ASP A 129 -23.98 13.94 -14.27
C ASP A 129 -23.81 14.31 -12.78
N TYR A 130 -22.61 14.74 -12.45
CA TYR A 130 -22.24 15.16 -11.11
C TYR A 130 -23.12 16.29 -10.56
N LYS A 131 -23.53 17.23 -11.42
CA LYS A 131 -24.32 18.40 -11.00
C LYS A 131 -25.75 18.01 -10.60
N ALA A 132 -26.29 16.99 -11.23
CA ALA A 132 -27.60 16.46 -10.94
C ALA A 132 -27.64 15.63 -9.64
N LEU A 133 -26.49 15.21 -9.11
CA LEU A 133 -26.44 14.48 -7.82
C LEU A 133 -26.79 15.38 -6.65
N SER A 134 -27.48 14.82 -5.63
CA SER A 134 -27.67 15.47 -4.33
C SER A 134 -26.34 15.68 -3.59
N ALA A 135 -26.28 16.60 -2.64
CA ALA A 135 -25.05 16.91 -1.92
C ALA A 135 -24.41 15.66 -1.25
N PRO A 136 -25.17 14.76 -0.56
CA PRO A 136 -24.60 13.54 -0.01
C PRO A 136 -24.04 12.59 -1.11
N ARG A 137 -24.70 12.50 -2.27
CA ARG A 137 -24.24 11.67 -3.39
C ARG A 137 -23.00 12.26 -4.08
N ARG A 138 -22.86 13.57 -4.12
CA ARG A 138 -21.63 14.20 -4.59
C ARG A 138 -20.44 13.84 -3.71
N GLU A 139 -20.59 13.85 -2.41
CA GLU A 139 -19.52 13.40 -1.50
C GLU A 139 -19.17 11.91 -1.73
N GLN A 140 -20.19 11.06 -1.90
CA GLN A 140 -19.97 9.65 -2.24
C GLN A 140 -19.30 9.46 -3.58
N TYR A 141 -19.62 10.28 -4.57
CA TYR A 141 -18.97 10.28 -5.87
C TYR A 141 -17.51 10.69 -5.73
N ASP A 142 -17.24 11.80 -5.05
CA ASP A 142 -15.89 12.33 -4.89
C ASP A 142 -14.98 11.33 -4.14
N ILE A 143 -15.44 10.73 -3.06
CA ILE A 143 -14.63 9.74 -2.33
C ILE A 143 -14.34 8.49 -3.18
N ARG A 144 -15.30 8.01 -3.99
CA ARG A 144 -15.13 6.84 -4.84
C ARG A 144 -14.25 7.14 -6.06
N MET A 145 -14.46 8.28 -6.71
CA MET A 145 -13.60 8.71 -7.82
C MET A 145 -12.18 8.99 -7.36
N GLY A 146 -12.01 9.55 -6.17
CA GLY A 146 -10.70 9.66 -5.52
C GLY A 146 -10.04 8.31 -5.35
N TYR A 147 -10.78 7.30 -4.87
CA TYR A 147 -10.26 5.94 -4.73
C TYR A 147 -9.95 5.27 -6.08
N VAL A 148 -10.82 5.44 -7.09
CA VAL A 148 -10.58 4.95 -8.45
C VAL A 148 -9.31 5.54 -9.05
N ALA A 149 -9.13 6.85 -8.94
CA ALA A 149 -7.92 7.54 -9.40
C ALA A 149 -6.67 7.07 -8.63
N PHE A 150 -6.77 6.91 -7.31
CA PHE A 150 -5.71 6.40 -6.45
C PHE A 150 -5.28 4.98 -6.86
N ALA A 151 -6.23 4.08 -7.05
CA ALA A 151 -5.96 2.71 -7.48
C ALA A 151 -5.34 2.63 -8.89
N GLY A 152 -5.67 3.59 -9.74
CA GLY A 152 -5.07 3.76 -11.07
C GLY A 152 -3.70 4.48 -11.07
N GLY A 153 -3.18 4.88 -9.90
CA GLY A 153 -1.90 5.58 -9.77
C GLY A 153 -1.96 7.08 -10.13
N ASP A 154 -3.13 7.63 -10.49
CA ASP A 154 -3.29 9.07 -10.75
C ASP A 154 -3.46 9.83 -9.42
N TYR A 155 -2.36 9.95 -8.69
CA TYR A 155 -2.35 10.57 -7.36
C TYR A 155 -2.79 12.03 -7.39
N ARG A 156 -2.53 12.75 -8.47
CA ARG A 156 -2.97 14.14 -8.60
C ARG A 156 -4.49 14.24 -8.63
N LYS A 157 -5.14 13.49 -9.53
CA LYS A 157 -6.62 13.47 -9.59
C LYS A 157 -7.24 12.92 -8.29
N ALA A 158 -6.63 11.89 -7.71
CA ALA A 158 -7.09 11.35 -6.43
C ALA A 158 -7.09 12.44 -5.35
N TYR A 159 -6.01 13.20 -5.25
CA TYR A 159 -5.89 14.29 -4.28
C TYR A 159 -6.96 15.36 -4.49
N ASP A 160 -7.21 15.77 -5.75
CA ASP A 160 -8.23 16.76 -6.11
C ASP A 160 -9.65 16.30 -5.71
N TYR A 161 -9.97 15.03 -5.87
CA TYR A 161 -11.25 14.47 -5.43
C TYR A 161 -11.35 14.42 -3.91
N PHE A 162 -10.33 13.94 -3.21
CA PHE A 162 -10.33 13.89 -1.75
C PHE A 162 -10.36 15.27 -1.10
N ASP A 163 -9.86 16.29 -1.79
CA ASP A 163 -9.85 17.66 -1.28
C ASP A 163 -11.23 18.32 -1.28
N ARG A 164 -12.18 17.79 -2.09
CA ARG A 164 -13.58 18.23 -2.09
C ARG A 164 -14.38 17.74 -0.89
N ILE A 165 -13.85 16.75 -0.16
CA ILE A 165 -14.54 16.18 1.01
C ILE A 165 -14.49 17.17 2.16
N GLY A 166 -15.67 17.59 2.61
CA GLY A 166 -15.82 18.57 3.67
C GLY A 166 -15.35 18.06 5.06
N SER A 167 -14.96 18.98 5.93
CA SER A 167 -14.45 18.66 7.27
C SER A 167 -15.50 18.03 8.21
N ARG A 168 -16.78 18.10 7.87
CA ARG A 168 -17.89 17.48 8.62
C ARG A 168 -18.42 16.21 7.97
N SER A 169 -17.82 15.78 6.86
CA SER A 169 -18.20 14.57 6.15
C SER A 169 -17.86 13.33 6.96
N GLU A 170 -18.68 12.29 6.86
CA GLU A 170 -18.35 10.96 7.37
C GLU A 170 -17.11 10.35 6.69
N TYR A 171 -16.74 10.85 5.49
CA TYR A 171 -15.59 10.40 4.70
C TYR A 171 -14.31 11.18 4.98
N VAL A 172 -14.32 12.15 5.90
CA VAL A 172 -13.19 13.05 6.15
C VAL A 172 -11.91 12.29 6.53
N ASP A 173 -12.01 11.27 7.35
CA ASP A 173 -10.84 10.47 7.76
C ASP A 173 -10.35 9.57 6.64
N HIS A 174 -11.23 9.05 5.78
CA HIS A 174 -10.85 8.31 4.57
C HIS A 174 -10.09 9.22 3.60
N ALA A 175 -10.63 10.40 3.30
CA ALA A 175 -9.97 11.36 2.42
C ALA A 175 -8.61 11.80 2.98
N ARG A 176 -8.52 12.07 4.29
CA ARG A 176 -7.28 12.42 4.97
C ARG A 176 -6.25 11.31 4.89
N TYR A 177 -6.67 10.06 5.07
CA TYR A 177 -5.77 8.91 4.98
C TYR A 177 -5.16 8.76 3.60
N TYR A 178 -5.97 8.80 2.53
CA TYR A 178 -5.45 8.68 1.17
C TYR A 178 -4.59 9.87 0.76
N LYS A 179 -4.93 11.09 1.15
CA LYS A 179 -4.06 12.27 0.95
C LYS A 179 -2.73 12.13 1.67
N ALA A 180 -2.75 11.66 2.92
CA ALA A 180 -1.53 11.41 3.69
C ALA A 180 -0.67 10.31 3.06
N TYR A 181 -1.29 9.25 2.54
CA TYR A 181 -0.58 8.20 1.83
C TYR A 181 0.07 8.72 0.54
N ILE A 182 -0.64 9.54 -0.25
CA ILE A 182 -0.09 10.18 -1.45
C ILE A 182 1.10 11.07 -1.07
N ASP A 183 0.97 11.90 -0.02
CA ASP A 183 2.07 12.73 0.48
C ASP A 183 3.27 11.89 0.92
N TYR A 184 3.05 10.76 1.57
CA TYR A 184 4.09 9.80 1.94
C TYR A 184 4.78 9.19 0.72
N ALA A 185 4.00 8.70 -0.26
CA ALA A 185 4.51 8.07 -1.46
C ALA A 185 5.34 9.03 -2.34
N GLU A 186 4.98 10.31 -2.33
CA GLU A 186 5.69 11.36 -3.06
C GLU A 186 6.81 12.05 -2.23
N GLY A 187 7.13 11.51 -1.06
CA GLY A 187 8.23 12.00 -0.22
C GLY A 187 7.93 13.29 0.56
N ARG A 188 6.69 13.76 0.59
CA ARG A 188 6.26 14.92 1.37
C ARG A 188 6.02 14.54 2.84
N TYR A 189 7.05 14.00 3.49
CA TYR A 189 6.94 13.35 4.81
C TYR A 189 6.37 14.26 5.91
N GLY A 190 6.71 15.56 5.92
CA GLY A 190 6.17 16.49 6.92
C GLY A 190 4.65 16.64 6.86
N ARG A 191 4.05 16.71 5.65
CA ARG A 191 2.60 16.75 5.46
C ARG A 191 1.95 15.41 5.82
N ALA A 192 2.53 14.33 5.35
CA ALA A 192 2.07 12.98 5.65
C ALA A 192 2.03 12.74 7.17
N LYS A 193 3.11 13.09 7.88
CA LYS A 193 3.23 12.96 9.34
C LYS A 193 2.14 13.71 10.09
N GLN A 194 1.89 14.97 9.70
CA GLN A 194 0.83 15.78 10.30
C GLN A 194 -0.56 15.14 10.10
N ALA A 195 -0.86 14.73 8.88
CA ALA A 195 -2.16 14.13 8.55
C ALA A 195 -2.35 12.75 9.21
N PHE A 196 -1.32 11.89 9.22
CA PHE A 196 -1.37 10.62 9.92
C PHE A 196 -1.49 10.79 11.44
N THR A 197 -0.81 11.76 12.03
CA THR A 197 -0.93 12.06 13.47
C THR A 197 -2.36 12.43 13.84
N ALA A 198 -3.05 13.21 13.00
CA ALA A 198 -4.45 13.54 13.22
C ALA A 198 -5.39 12.30 13.19
N LEU A 199 -5.01 11.27 12.41
CA LEU A 199 -5.76 10.01 12.27
C LEU A 199 -5.54 9.01 13.42
N LEU A 200 -4.61 9.25 14.34
CA LEU A 200 -4.44 8.40 15.54
C LEU A 200 -5.69 8.36 16.42
N ARG A 201 -6.57 9.36 16.30
CA ARG A 201 -7.85 9.44 17.02
C ARG A 201 -9.01 8.77 16.26
N SER A 202 -8.79 8.34 15.04
CA SER A 202 -9.82 7.72 14.20
C SER A 202 -9.89 6.22 14.48
N ASP A 203 -11.05 5.72 14.84
CA ASP A 203 -11.26 4.29 15.09
C ASP A 203 -10.95 3.42 13.87
N ALA A 204 -11.10 3.99 12.66
CA ALA A 204 -10.83 3.29 11.41
C ALA A 204 -9.32 3.17 11.10
N TYR A 205 -8.49 4.11 11.58
CA TYR A 205 -7.11 4.24 11.14
C TYR A 205 -6.06 4.18 12.26
N ARG A 206 -6.44 4.27 13.53
CA ARG A 206 -5.52 4.27 14.68
C ARG A 206 -4.57 3.07 14.72
N ASP A 207 -4.97 1.93 14.15
CA ASP A 207 -4.16 0.72 14.13
C ASP A 207 -3.29 0.60 12.86
N VAL A 208 -3.57 1.41 11.83
CA VAL A 208 -2.85 1.40 10.54
C VAL A 208 -1.80 2.48 10.47
N VAL A 209 -2.16 3.67 10.95
CA VAL A 209 -1.35 4.89 10.84
C VAL A 209 0.00 4.83 11.56
N PRO A 210 0.14 4.20 12.75
CA PRO A 210 1.44 4.11 13.43
C PRO A 210 2.54 3.48 12.57
N TYR A 211 2.18 2.57 11.68
CA TYR A 211 3.11 1.99 10.71
C TYR A 211 3.75 3.07 9.81
N TYR A 212 2.95 3.94 9.21
CA TYR A 212 3.47 5.00 8.34
C TYR A 212 4.27 6.05 9.11
N LEU A 213 3.82 6.39 10.31
CA LEU A 213 4.57 7.29 11.20
C LEU A 213 5.95 6.73 11.52
N MET A 214 6.04 5.43 11.82
CA MET A 214 7.30 4.74 12.06
C MET A 214 8.25 4.80 10.86
N GLN A 215 7.73 4.53 9.66
CA GLN A 215 8.49 4.62 8.41
C GLN A 215 9.02 6.03 8.16
N ILE A 216 8.20 7.05 8.46
CA ILE A 216 8.60 8.46 8.32
C ILE A 216 9.70 8.79 9.33
N GLU A 217 9.54 8.43 10.60
CA GLU A 217 10.54 8.67 11.65
C GLU A 217 11.88 8.02 11.31
N PHE A 218 11.84 6.79 10.79
CA PHE A 218 13.05 6.10 10.31
C PHE A 218 13.75 6.87 9.19
N ARG A 219 12.98 7.33 8.18
CA ARG A 219 13.53 8.09 7.04
C ARG A 219 14.06 9.48 7.44
N GLU A 220 13.49 10.06 8.48
CA GLU A 220 13.97 11.31 9.08
C GLU A 220 15.20 11.11 9.98
N GLY A 221 15.65 9.87 10.20
CA GLY A 221 16.80 9.53 11.05
C GLY A 221 16.48 9.51 12.55
N ASN A 222 15.21 9.54 12.93
CA ASN A 222 14.77 9.51 14.32
C ASN A 222 14.79 8.07 14.89
N TYR A 223 15.93 7.38 14.75
CA TYR A 223 16.08 5.97 15.12
C TYR A 223 15.70 5.68 16.56
N ARG A 224 15.96 6.59 17.49
CA ARG A 224 15.59 6.43 18.90
C ARG A 224 14.08 6.32 19.08
N TYR A 225 13.30 7.17 18.41
CA TYR A 225 11.84 7.07 18.42
C TYR A 225 11.36 5.71 17.87
N VAL A 226 11.99 5.24 16.79
CA VAL A 226 11.65 3.96 16.17
C VAL A 226 11.86 2.80 17.15
N VAL A 227 12.98 2.73 17.84
CA VAL A 227 13.28 1.61 18.77
C VAL A 227 12.41 1.68 20.03
N GLU A 228 12.07 2.85 20.54
CA GLU A 228 11.19 3.02 21.70
C GLU A 228 9.75 2.59 21.44
N ASN A 229 9.25 2.76 20.23
CA ASN A 229 7.85 2.51 19.85
C ASN A 229 7.67 1.25 19.01
N GLY A 230 8.68 0.85 18.24
CA GLY A 230 8.63 -0.18 17.22
C GLY A 230 8.32 -1.56 17.73
N GLU A 231 8.90 -1.97 18.87
CA GLU A 231 8.63 -3.28 19.46
C GLU A 231 7.15 -3.45 19.81
N THR A 232 6.53 -2.40 20.37
CA THR A 232 5.11 -2.44 20.73
C THR A 232 4.23 -2.51 19.51
N LEU A 233 4.60 -1.77 18.46
CA LEU A 233 3.88 -1.74 17.20
C LEU A 233 4.03 -3.07 16.44
N ALA A 234 5.24 -3.63 16.37
CA ALA A 234 5.49 -4.91 15.71
C ALA A 234 4.70 -6.06 16.36
N ARG A 235 4.56 -6.06 17.70
CA ARG A 235 3.73 -7.05 18.40
C ARG A 235 2.25 -6.96 18.10
N ARG A 236 1.73 -5.78 17.79
CA ARG A 236 0.32 -5.53 17.49
C ARG A 236 0.00 -5.55 16.00
N ALA A 237 1.02 -5.51 15.17
CA ALA A 237 0.86 -5.45 13.72
C ALA A 237 0.20 -6.73 13.17
N VAL A 238 -0.56 -6.55 12.10
CA VAL A 238 -1.05 -7.66 11.29
C VAL A 238 0.14 -8.45 10.70
N PRO A 239 -0.01 -9.77 10.50
CA PRO A 239 1.10 -10.62 10.07
C PRO A 239 1.85 -10.09 8.85
N GLU A 240 1.11 -9.54 7.88
CA GLU A 240 1.65 -9.04 6.61
C GLU A 240 2.58 -7.83 6.77
N ARG A 241 2.48 -7.08 7.87
CA ARG A 241 3.31 -5.89 8.17
C ARG A 241 4.39 -6.15 9.22
N ARG A 242 4.27 -7.25 9.92
CA ARG A 242 5.15 -7.54 11.06
C ARG A 242 6.61 -7.65 10.64
N ALA A 243 6.88 -8.37 9.56
CA ALA A 243 8.24 -8.53 9.04
C ALA A 243 8.88 -7.16 8.73
N GLU A 244 8.18 -6.31 8.00
CA GLU A 244 8.68 -4.99 7.62
C GLU A 244 8.97 -4.09 8.84
N LEU A 245 8.11 -4.14 9.86
CA LEU A 245 8.35 -3.39 11.10
C LEU A 245 9.57 -3.91 11.87
N GLU A 246 9.73 -5.22 11.99
CA GLU A 246 10.91 -5.83 12.64
C GLU A 246 12.21 -5.42 11.90
N ARG A 247 12.17 -5.35 10.57
CA ARG A 247 13.30 -4.88 9.78
C ARG A 247 13.66 -3.42 10.09
N VAL A 248 12.68 -2.53 10.09
CA VAL A 248 12.90 -1.11 10.39
C VAL A 248 13.45 -0.89 11.80
N VAL A 249 12.97 -1.67 12.78
CA VAL A 249 13.50 -1.63 14.15
C VAL A 249 14.94 -2.17 14.20
N ALA A 250 15.23 -3.29 13.51
CA ALA A 250 16.57 -3.83 13.42
C ALA A 250 17.57 -2.83 12.80
N GLU A 251 17.19 -2.21 11.69
CA GLU A 251 18.01 -1.18 11.03
C GLU A 251 18.22 0.04 11.94
N SER A 252 17.21 0.41 12.73
CA SER A 252 17.34 1.52 13.68
C SER A 252 18.29 1.19 14.82
N TRP A 253 18.24 -0.01 15.39
CA TRP A 253 19.23 -0.47 16.38
C TRP A 253 20.64 -0.54 15.79
N PHE A 254 20.77 -0.98 14.54
CA PHE A 254 22.05 -0.97 13.84
C PHE A 254 22.64 0.45 13.71
N ARG A 255 21.79 1.43 13.36
CA ARG A 255 22.21 2.85 13.28
C ARG A 255 22.58 3.44 14.66
N LEU A 256 22.02 2.88 15.71
CA LEU A 256 22.35 3.23 17.11
C LEU A 256 23.51 2.39 17.68
N GLU A 257 24.11 1.52 16.87
CA GLU A 257 25.23 0.62 17.20
C GLU A 257 24.93 -0.39 18.31
N ASP A 258 23.66 -0.69 18.58
CA ASP A 258 23.27 -1.81 19.43
C ASP A 258 23.10 -3.10 18.61
N PHE A 259 24.22 -3.76 18.38
CA PHE A 259 24.27 -4.94 17.51
C PHE A 259 23.59 -6.17 18.10
N ASN A 260 23.49 -6.29 19.41
CA ASN A 260 22.73 -7.38 20.05
C ASN A 260 21.22 -7.22 19.77
N ARG A 261 20.68 -6.02 19.95
CA ARG A 261 19.29 -5.72 19.62
C ARG A 261 19.01 -5.85 18.12
N THR A 262 19.95 -5.44 17.26
CA THR A 262 19.86 -5.67 15.83
C THR A 262 19.63 -7.14 15.50
N LEU A 263 20.45 -8.05 16.08
CA LEU A 263 20.34 -9.50 15.87
C LEU A 263 19.01 -10.07 16.38
N GLU A 264 18.52 -9.59 17.54
CA GLU A 264 17.21 -10.00 18.08
C GLU A 264 16.08 -9.69 17.09
N HIS A 265 16.06 -8.45 16.54
CA HIS A 265 15.03 -8.02 15.61
C HIS A 265 15.19 -8.63 14.21
N LEU A 266 16.40 -8.90 13.72
CA LEU A 266 16.61 -9.67 12.49
C LEU A 266 16.12 -11.11 12.64
N ALA A 267 16.29 -11.73 13.81
CA ALA A 267 15.71 -13.05 14.08
C ALA A 267 14.16 -13.00 14.09
N ALA A 268 13.57 -11.96 14.67
CA ALA A 268 12.13 -11.74 14.63
C ALA A 268 11.61 -11.46 13.21
N PHE A 269 12.35 -10.71 12.40
CA PHE A 269 12.10 -10.47 10.98
C PHE A 269 11.98 -11.80 10.20
N ARG A 270 12.99 -12.67 10.32
CA ARG A 270 12.97 -14.01 9.69
C ARG A 270 11.78 -14.85 10.17
N LYS A 271 11.50 -14.85 11.48
CA LYS A 271 10.37 -15.58 12.06
C LYS A 271 9.03 -15.08 11.54
N ALA A 272 8.93 -13.80 11.20
CA ALA A 272 7.75 -13.17 10.58
C ALA A 272 7.65 -13.41 9.07
N GLY A 273 8.55 -14.20 8.48
CA GLY A 273 8.57 -14.49 7.03
C GLY A 273 9.33 -13.47 6.19
N GLY A 274 10.12 -12.61 6.81
CA GLY A 274 10.97 -11.64 6.10
C GLY A 274 12.10 -12.33 5.34
N GLU A 275 12.34 -11.87 4.12
CA GLU A 275 13.41 -12.37 3.27
C GLU A 275 14.74 -11.69 3.60
N MET A 276 15.78 -12.49 3.83
CA MET A 276 17.13 -12.02 4.08
C MET A 276 17.83 -11.68 2.77
N ASP A 277 17.51 -10.49 2.25
CA ASP A 277 18.20 -9.91 1.10
C ASP A 277 19.67 -9.57 1.42
N ARG A 278 20.39 -8.99 0.47
CA ARG A 278 21.80 -8.60 0.63
C ARG A 278 22.00 -7.59 1.78
N ASP A 279 21.13 -6.59 1.87
CA ASP A 279 21.20 -5.56 2.93
C ASP A 279 20.96 -6.16 4.31
N ALA A 280 19.92 -6.97 4.47
CA ALA A 280 19.64 -7.66 5.72
C ALA A 280 20.76 -8.66 6.10
N SER A 281 21.35 -9.33 5.11
CA SER A 281 22.50 -10.21 5.30
C SER A 281 23.74 -9.44 5.77
N TYR A 282 23.97 -8.24 5.25
CA TYR A 282 25.04 -7.37 5.73
C TYR A 282 24.79 -6.92 7.18
N LEU A 283 23.57 -6.47 7.50
CA LEU A 283 23.22 -6.07 8.88
C LEU A 283 23.45 -7.21 9.89
N GLU A 284 23.03 -8.43 9.54
CA GLU A 284 23.26 -9.61 10.37
C GLU A 284 24.75 -9.91 10.49
N GLY A 285 25.47 -10.00 9.38
CA GLY A 285 26.89 -10.33 9.35
C GLY A 285 27.75 -9.30 10.07
N PHE A 286 27.53 -8.02 9.83
CA PHE A 286 28.27 -6.97 10.51
C PHE A 286 27.96 -6.93 12.02
N SER A 287 26.71 -7.13 12.43
CA SER A 287 26.34 -7.19 13.83
C SER A 287 26.98 -8.38 14.55
N LEU A 288 27.05 -9.55 13.90
CA LEU A 288 27.78 -10.71 14.40
C LEU A 288 29.28 -10.44 14.50
N TYR A 289 29.86 -9.76 13.50
CA TYR A 289 31.26 -9.34 13.54
C TYR A 289 31.55 -8.42 14.73
N ARG A 290 30.71 -7.39 14.96
CA ARG A 290 30.84 -6.43 16.07
C ARG A 290 30.64 -7.08 17.46
N THR A 291 29.92 -8.20 17.50
CA THR A 291 29.73 -9.01 18.73
C THR A 291 30.72 -10.19 18.82
N ALA A 292 31.79 -10.17 18.03
CA ALA A 292 32.88 -11.16 18.01
C ALA A 292 32.47 -12.59 17.65
N ARG A 293 31.33 -12.77 16.98
CA ARG A 293 30.85 -14.07 16.48
C ARG A 293 31.32 -14.29 15.04
N TYR A 294 32.64 -14.33 14.85
CA TYR A 294 33.28 -14.23 13.52
C TYR A 294 32.93 -15.35 12.56
N ALA A 295 32.80 -16.60 13.04
CA ALA A 295 32.42 -17.71 12.17
C ALA A 295 31.02 -17.54 11.56
N GLU A 296 30.07 -17.13 12.38
CA GLU A 296 28.70 -16.85 11.92
C GLU A 296 28.63 -15.60 11.05
N ALA A 297 29.41 -14.56 11.41
CA ALA A 297 29.52 -13.35 10.63
C ALA A 297 29.97 -13.62 9.20
N ALA A 298 30.97 -14.49 9.01
CA ALA A 298 31.49 -14.84 7.69
C ALA A 298 30.42 -15.46 6.78
N GLU A 299 29.52 -16.27 7.33
CA GLU A 299 28.43 -16.86 6.55
C GLU A 299 27.46 -15.81 5.99
N TRP A 300 27.12 -14.81 6.80
CA TRP A 300 26.20 -13.76 6.40
C TRP A 300 26.86 -12.69 5.53
N LEU A 301 28.08 -12.26 5.85
CA LEU A 301 28.82 -11.31 5.04
C LEU A 301 29.06 -11.84 3.62
N ARG A 302 29.34 -13.14 3.48
CA ARG A 302 29.47 -13.77 2.16
C ARG A 302 28.17 -13.68 1.34
N LYS A 303 27.01 -13.79 1.96
CA LYS A 303 25.71 -13.62 1.28
C LYS A 303 25.45 -12.17 0.87
N ALA A 304 26.04 -11.21 1.56
CA ALA A 304 25.94 -9.79 1.22
C ALA A 304 26.81 -9.41 0.00
N CYS A 305 27.86 -10.19 -0.30
CA CYS A 305 28.67 -10.02 -1.50
C CYS A 305 27.89 -10.48 -2.75
N GLY A 306 28.24 -9.97 -3.94
CA GLY A 306 27.68 -10.46 -5.20
C GLY A 306 27.31 -9.40 -6.22
N ALA A 307 27.66 -8.13 -5.98
CA ALA A 307 27.56 -7.05 -6.94
C ALA A 307 28.80 -6.16 -6.86
N GLU A 308 29.01 -5.32 -7.86
CA GLU A 308 30.09 -4.32 -7.86
C GLU A 308 29.56 -3.03 -7.22
N ASP A 309 29.47 -3.02 -5.88
CA ASP A 309 28.94 -1.91 -5.13
C ASP A 309 29.61 -1.75 -3.75
N ALA A 310 29.36 -0.62 -3.09
CA ALA A 310 29.90 -0.30 -1.78
C ALA A 310 29.49 -1.32 -0.68
N LEU A 311 28.33 -1.97 -0.82
CA LEU A 311 27.92 -3.01 0.11
C LEU A 311 28.83 -4.24 0.03
N THR A 312 29.10 -4.72 -1.18
CA THR A 312 30.03 -5.84 -1.40
C THR A 312 31.43 -5.48 -0.92
N GLN A 313 31.92 -4.26 -1.20
CA GLN A 313 33.23 -3.83 -0.74
C GLN A 313 33.34 -3.90 0.79
N ASN A 314 32.39 -3.30 1.51
CA ASN A 314 32.37 -3.31 2.98
C ASN A 314 32.19 -4.74 3.54
N ALA A 315 31.29 -5.52 2.95
CA ALA A 315 31.05 -6.90 3.35
C ALA A 315 32.32 -7.76 3.17
N SER A 316 33.00 -7.64 2.02
CA SER A 316 34.22 -8.38 1.72
C SER A 316 35.37 -7.99 2.63
N TYR A 317 35.48 -6.72 3.01
CA TYR A 317 36.49 -6.25 3.96
C TYR A 317 36.32 -6.92 5.34
N HIS A 318 35.12 -6.88 5.91
CA HIS A 318 34.84 -7.51 7.21
C HIS A 318 34.88 -9.05 7.12
N LEU A 319 34.48 -9.63 6.00
CA LEU A 319 34.61 -11.05 5.73
C LEU A 319 36.08 -11.49 5.77
N ALA A 320 36.97 -10.70 5.17
CA ALA A 320 38.39 -10.98 5.22
C ALA A 320 38.94 -10.98 6.64
N ASP A 321 38.55 -10.02 7.49
CA ASP A 321 38.96 -10.05 8.90
C ASP A 321 38.39 -11.25 9.66
N CYS A 322 37.16 -11.67 9.37
CA CYS A 322 36.60 -12.91 9.94
C CYS A 322 37.46 -14.13 9.58
N TYR A 323 37.88 -14.25 8.33
CA TYR A 323 38.73 -15.36 7.88
C TYR A 323 40.13 -15.30 8.52
N LEU A 324 40.74 -14.12 8.67
CA LEU A 324 42.00 -13.97 9.38
C LEU A 324 41.91 -14.48 10.83
N ARG A 325 40.84 -14.12 11.54
CA ARG A 325 40.60 -14.58 12.91
C ARG A 325 40.36 -16.08 13.01
N ALA A 326 39.85 -16.68 11.96
CA ALA A 326 39.71 -18.14 11.84
C ALA A 326 41.01 -18.84 11.39
N GLY A 327 42.07 -18.09 11.04
CA GLY A 327 43.32 -18.61 10.54
C GLY A 327 43.32 -19.00 9.06
N ASP A 328 42.23 -18.73 8.35
CA ASP A 328 42.06 -19.00 6.91
C ASP A 328 42.59 -17.82 6.10
N LYS A 329 43.93 -17.79 5.94
CA LYS A 329 44.63 -16.73 5.20
C LYS A 329 44.31 -16.72 3.71
N GLU A 330 44.00 -17.87 3.12
CA GLU A 330 43.71 -17.97 1.67
C GLU A 330 42.36 -17.32 1.36
N SER A 331 41.32 -17.65 2.10
CA SER A 331 39.99 -17.01 1.98
C SER A 331 40.04 -15.52 2.32
N ALA A 332 40.80 -15.13 3.33
CA ALA A 332 41.02 -13.74 3.70
C ALA A 332 41.64 -12.93 2.55
N MET A 333 42.69 -13.49 1.92
CA MET A 333 43.36 -12.86 0.76
C MET A 333 42.37 -12.60 -0.38
N GLN A 334 41.54 -13.59 -0.72
CA GLN A 334 40.51 -13.43 -1.76
C GLN A 334 39.50 -12.36 -1.41
N ALA A 335 39.02 -12.32 -0.17
CA ALA A 335 38.06 -11.34 0.27
C ALA A 335 38.64 -9.91 0.31
N PHE A 336 39.92 -9.73 0.72
CA PHE A 336 40.59 -8.43 0.59
C PHE A 336 40.80 -8.01 -0.86
N ALA A 337 41.10 -8.94 -1.77
CA ALA A 337 41.19 -8.64 -3.20
C ALA A 337 39.84 -8.07 -3.72
N MET A 338 38.70 -8.65 -3.30
CA MET A 338 37.37 -8.12 -3.66
C MET A 338 37.12 -6.75 -3.08
N ALA A 339 37.57 -6.48 -1.84
CA ALA A 339 37.38 -5.19 -1.17
C ALA A 339 38.31 -4.08 -1.71
N SER A 340 39.35 -4.43 -2.47
CA SER A 340 40.35 -3.49 -2.96
C SER A 340 39.93 -2.70 -4.22
N ASP A 341 38.65 -2.76 -4.60
CA ASP A 341 38.10 -1.94 -5.69
C ASP A 341 38.00 -0.48 -5.24
N GLU A 342 38.69 0.38 -5.95
CA GLU A 342 38.88 1.78 -5.60
C GLU A 342 37.82 2.73 -6.15
N SER A 343 36.98 2.22 -7.02
CA SER A 343 35.89 2.99 -7.63
C SER A 343 34.79 3.36 -6.61
N LEU A 344 34.87 2.79 -5.39
CA LEU A 344 33.88 2.89 -4.34
C LEU A 344 34.43 3.72 -3.15
N ASP A 345 34.74 3.06 -2.01
CA ASP A 345 35.36 3.72 -0.85
C ASP A 345 36.88 3.57 -0.91
N ALA A 346 37.57 4.69 -1.15
CA ALA A 346 39.02 4.73 -1.30
C ALA A 346 39.75 4.31 -0.01
N THR A 347 39.21 4.62 1.17
CA THR A 347 39.83 4.27 2.47
C THR A 347 39.79 2.77 2.70
N VAL A 348 38.64 2.14 2.43
CA VAL A 348 38.51 0.69 2.53
C VAL A 348 39.37 0.01 1.48
N ALA A 349 39.40 0.54 0.27
CA ALA A 349 40.21 0.01 -0.83
C ALA A 349 41.70 0.03 -0.53
N GLU A 350 42.22 1.13 0.06
CA GLU A 350 43.63 1.27 0.43
C GLU A 350 44.05 0.19 1.43
N ASP A 351 43.30 0.06 2.56
CA ASP A 351 43.62 -0.90 3.59
C ASP A 351 43.45 -2.35 3.08
N ALA A 352 42.40 -2.61 2.29
CA ALA A 352 42.18 -3.91 1.67
C ALA A 352 43.29 -4.30 0.71
N LEU A 353 43.77 -3.37 -0.12
CA LEU A 353 44.88 -3.62 -1.05
C LEU A 353 46.20 -3.92 -0.32
N PHE A 354 46.46 -3.20 0.79
CA PHE A 354 47.63 -3.47 1.61
C PHE A 354 47.57 -4.85 2.24
N ASN A 355 46.46 -5.22 2.85
CA ASN A 355 46.30 -6.55 3.48
C ASN A 355 46.29 -7.69 2.43
N TYR A 356 45.73 -7.45 1.25
CA TYR A 356 45.84 -8.39 0.13
C TYR A 356 47.26 -8.63 -0.27
N ALA A 357 48.08 -7.56 -0.48
CA ALA A 357 49.47 -7.66 -0.84
C ALA A 357 50.32 -8.39 0.23
N LYS A 358 50.08 -8.07 1.50
CA LYS A 358 50.74 -8.71 2.65
C LYS A 358 50.46 -10.21 2.69
N LEU A 359 49.21 -10.61 2.57
CA LEU A 359 48.81 -12.02 2.59
C LEU A 359 49.38 -12.78 1.38
N GLN A 360 49.39 -12.16 0.22
CA GLN A 360 49.98 -12.74 -0.97
C GLN A 360 51.51 -12.99 -0.80
N TYR A 361 52.21 -12.10 -0.10
CA TYR A 361 53.61 -12.29 0.25
C TYR A 361 53.79 -13.40 1.29
N GLU A 362 52.97 -13.44 2.36
CA GLU A 362 53.07 -14.42 3.43
C GLU A 362 52.75 -15.85 3.00
N LEU A 363 51.78 -16.02 2.10
CA LEU A 363 51.38 -17.35 1.59
C LEU A 363 52.36 -17.97 0.59
N GLY A 364 53.24 -17.16 0.00
CA GLY A 364 54.37 -17.65 -0.80
C GLY A 364 54.01 -18.53 -2.01
N GLY A 365 52.72 -18.64 -2.30
CA GLY A 365 52.17 -19.55 -3.30
C GLY A 365 52.27 -19.03 -4.72
N GLY A 366 53.34 -19.40 -5.41
CA GLY A 366 53.48 -19.17 -6.83
C GLY A 366 53.98 -17.76 -7.17
N ALA A 367 55.05 -17.68 -7.89
CA ALA A 367 55.71 -16.51 -8.45
C ALA A 367 55.76 -15.29 -7.50
N PHE A 368 56.87 -15.04 -6.90
CA PHE A 368 57.28 -13.79 -6.22
C PHE A 368 56.80 -12.53 -6.97
N ASN A 369 56.59 -12.65 -8.28
CA ASN A 369 56.07 -11.59 -9.14
C ASN A 369 54.62 -11.14 -8.78
N GLY A 370 53.77 -12.00 -8.23
CA GLY A 370 52.40 -11.65 -7.88
C GLY A 370 52.34 -10.66 -6.71
N ALA A 371 53.03 -10.96 -5.61
CA ALA A 371 53.12 -10.08 -4.44
C ALA A 371 53.82 -8.77 -4.79
N ILE A 372 54.91 -8.82 -5.58
CA ILE A 372 55.63 -7.63 -6.04
C ILE A 372 54.71 -6.74 -6.87
N ASN A 373 53.96 -7.27 -7.80
CA ASN A 373 53.02 -6.49 -8.63
C ASN A 373 51.96 -5.78 -7.80
N VAL A 374 51.39 -6.45 -6.80
CA VAL A 374 50.36 -5.83 -5.93
C VAL A 374 50.97 -4.79 -5.00
N LEU A 375 52.16 -5.04 -4.43
CA LEU A 375 52.89 -4.06 -3.64
C LEU A 375 53.31 -2.84 -4.45
N THR A 376 53.79 -3.04 -5.69
CA THR A 376 54.12 -1.95 -6.62
C THR A 376 52.86 -1.10 -6.89
N ARG A 377 51.76 -1.75 -7.22
CA ARG A 377 50.47 -1.08 -7.41
C ARG A 377 50.04 -0.29 -6.18
N TYR A 378 50.25 -0.83 -4.99
CA TYR A 378 49.92 -0.13 -3.73
C TYR A 378 50.79 1.14 -3.57
N VAL A 379 52.11 1.04 -3.68
CA VAL A 379 53.04 2.17 -3.52
C VAL A 379 52.83 3.25 -4.59
N GLU A 380 52.58 2.86 -5.83
CA GLU A 380 52.29 3.80 -6.92
C GLU A 380 51.02 4.57 -6.69
N ARG A 381 50.02 3.93 -6.09
CA ARG A 381 48.69 4.47 -5.92
C ARG A 381 48.54 5.26 -4.64
N TYR A 382 49.19 4.85 -3.58
CA TYR A 382 49.15 5.48 -2.26
C TYR A 382 50.54 5.93 -1.81
N PRO A 383 51.21 6.85 -2.54
CA PRO A 383 52.61 7.23 -2.26
C PRO A 383 52.75 7.99 -0.93
N SER A 384 51.66 8.47 -0.37
CA SER A 384 51.62 9.18 0.95
C SER A 384 51.17 8.30 2.09
N SER A 385 50.89 7.04 1.84
CA SER A 385 50.52 6.10 2.91
C SER A 385 51.68 5.89 3.87
N PRO A 386 51.46 5.89 5.20
CA PRO A 386 52.50 5.79 6.22
C PRO A 386 53.29 4.46 6.17
#